data_6a9a454325bec3f9231f9bdf3ee85d37
#
_entry.id   6a9a454325bec3f9231f9bdf3ee85d37
#
_cell.length_a   1.000
_cell.length_b   1.000
_cell.length_c   1.000
_cell.angle_alpha   90.00
_cell.angle_beta   90.00
_cell.angle_gamma   90.00
#
_symmetry.space_group_name_H-M   'P 1'
#
loop_
_entity.id
_entity.type
_entity.pdbx_description
1 polymer ?
#
loop_
_entity_poly.entity_id
_entity_poly.type
_entity_poly.pdbx_seq_one_letter_code
_entity_poly.pdbx_strand_id
1 'polypeptide(L)'
;MSELGSLIGEMIGQATKGTSIIKASVFTPPPNLTIEFDGQVIPSEQIYCSNYLLPHYHRDYTIDGIIDKIEIDVAKYNYNNNTQDTMGHKIPKLEGSGTFQGNGTYKSHKDIWFEDTLQKGDEVLVLVLGVHYVVVTKIVKMPSGAIKGV
;
A
#
# COMPACT_ATOMS: atom_id res chain seq x y z
N MET A 1 41.30 -19.32 -0.42
CA MET A 1 40.09 -18.51 -0.19
C MET A 1 40.51 -17.19 0.39
N SER A 2 39.90 -16.10 -0.06
CA SER A 2 40.14 -14.80 0.55
C SER A 2 39.52 -14.77 1.96
N GLU A 3 40.09 -13.99 2.87
CA GLU A 3 39.54 -13.81 4.22
C GLU A 3 38.07 -13.38 4.20
N LEU A 4 37.69 -12.59 3.21
CA LEU A 4 36.31 -12.17 3.00
C LEU A 4 35.36 -13.34 2.68
N GLY A 5 35.81 -14.30 1.85
CA GLY A 5 35.02 -15.49 1.53
C GLY A 5 34.79 -16.39 2.74
N SER A 6 35.82 -16.52 3.60
CA SER A 6 35.72 -17.25 4.87
C SER A 6 34.75 -16.58 5.85
N LEU A 7 34.83 -15.26 5.98
CA LEU A 7 33.94 -14.47 6.84
C LEU A 7 32.45 -14.57 6.40
N ILE A 8 32.20 -14.48 5.10
CA ILE A 8 30.87 -14.64 4.54
C ILE A 8 30.34 -16.07 4.79
N GLY A 9 31.17 -17.08 4.61
CA GLY A 9 30.80 -18.46 4.89
C GLY A 9 30.47 -18.70 6.37
N GLU A 10 31.19 -18.10 7.29
CA GLU A 10 30.89 -18.14 8.73
C GLU A 10 29.58 -17.41 9.07
N MET A 11 29.35 -16.24 8.51
CA MET A 11 28.13 -15.49 8.70
C MET A 11 26.89 -16.26 8.21
N ILE A 12 26.97 -16.88 7.05
CA ILE A 12 25.92 -17.76 6.52
C ILE A 12 25.72 -18.97 7.41
N GLY A 13 26.79 -19.60 7.86
CA GLY A 13 26.75 -20.76 8.76
C GLY A 13 26.14 -20.44 10.12
N GLN A 14 26.42 -19.27 10.69
CA GLN A 14 25.80 -18.79 11.93
C GLN A 14 24.32 -18.40 11.73
N ALA A 15 23.99 -17.76 10.63
CA ALA A 15 22.63 -17.40 10.29
C ALA A 15 21.73 -18.65 10.12
N THR A 16 22.28 -19.73 9.55
CA THR A 16 21.52 -21.00 9.37
C THR A 16 21.37 -21.83 10.63
N LYS A 17 22.27 -21.70 11.61
CA LYS A 17 22.22 -22.48 12.86
C LYS A 17 21.11 -22.13 13.83
N GLY A 18 20.52 -20.92 13.75
CA GLY A 18 19.43 -20.48 14.62
C GLY A 18 18.25 -19.88 13.86
N THR A 19 18.28 -19.98 12.53
CA THR A 19 17.30 -19.37 11.65
C THR A 19 16.45 -20.44 10.99
N SER A 20 15.15 -20.35 11.15
CA SER A 20 14.19 -21.17 10.42
C SER A 20 13.18 -20.28 9.69
N ILE A 21 12.65 -20.79 8.59
CA ILE A 21 11.58 -20.17 7.84
C ILE A 21 10.33 -20.98 8.07
N ILE A 22 9.27 -20.32 8.53
CA ILE A 22 7.99 -20.96 8.82
C ILE A 22 6.87 -20.27 8.07
N LYS A 23 5.78 -20.99 7.86
CA LYS A 23 4.51 -20.45 7.44
C LYS A 23 3.62 -20.29 8.65
N ALA A 24 3.12 -19.10 8.89
CA ALA A 24 2.20 -18.80 9.98
C ALA A 24 0.93 -18.15 9.43
N SER A 25 -0.09 -18.06 10.26
CA SER A 25 -1.31 -17.32 9.94
C SER A 25 -1.47 -16.11 10.85
N VAL A 26 -2.05 -15.04 10.32
CA VAL A 26 -2.37 -13.85 11.11
C VAL A 26 -3.53 -14.15 12.04
N PHE A 27 -3.30 -14.05 13.33
CA PHE A 27 -4.32 -14.22 14.35
C PHE A 27 -5.02 -12.91 14.69
N THR A 28 -4.23 -11.84 14.90
CA THR A 28 -4.73 -10.47 15.06
C THR A 28 -4.02 -9.57 14.02
N PRO A 29 -4.76 -8.77 13.26
CA PRO A 29 -4.15 -7.85 12.28
C PRO A 29 -3.43 -6.67 12.96
N PRO A 30 -2.58 -5.93 12.20
CA PRO A 30 -2.01 -4.68 12.69
C PRO A 30 -3.09 -3.70 13.18
N PRO A 31 -2.78 -2.80 14.14
CA PRO A 31 -1.45 -2.49 14.67
C PRO A 31 -0.91 -3.47 15.73
N ASN A 32 -1.75 -4.31 16.32
CA ASN A 32 -1.35 -5.27 17.35
C ASN A 32 -1.18 -6.66 16.74
N LEU A 33 -0.33 -6.75 15.74
CA LEU A 33 -0.11 -7.99 14.98
C LEU A 33 0.30 -9.13 15.89
N THR A 34 -0.47 -10.21 15.84
CA THR A 34 -0.11 -11.52 16.40
C THR A 34 -0.24 -12.58 15.30
N ILE A 35 0.61 -13.59 15.36
CA ILE A 35 0.59 -14.70 14.41
C ILE A 35 0.44 -16.02 15.13
N GLU A 36 -0.16 -16.98 14.48
CA GLU A 36 -0.33 -18.33 14.97
C GLU A 36 0.53 -19.30 14.16
N PHE A 37 1.31 -20.08 14.85
CA PHE A 37 2.11 -21.15 14.30
C PHE A 37 2.05 -22.37 15.19
N ASP A 38 1.71 -23.52 14.60
CA ASP A 38 1.64 -24.82 15.29
C ASP A 38 0.79 -24.78 16.58
N GLY A 39 -0.38 -24.09 16.52
CA GLY A 39 -1.30 -23.95 17.65
C GLY A 39 -0.85 -22.97 18.72
N GLN A 40 0.26 -22.26 18.52
CA GLN A 40 0.75 -21.25 19.46
C GLN A 40 0.61 -19.86 18.87
N VAL A 41 0.12 -18.93 19.68
CA VAL A 41 0.03 -17.51 19.31
C VAL A 41 1.28 -16.79 19.78
N ILE A 42 1.95 -16.17 18.83
CA ILE A 42 3.17 -15.39 19.08
C ILE A 42 2.73 -13.95 19.34
N PRO A 43 3.11 -13.36 20.48
CA PRO A 43 2.71 -12.01 20.84
C PRO A 43 3.45 -10.95 20.03
N SER A 44 2.85 -9.80 19.89
CA SER A 44 3.35 -8.68 19.07
C SER A 44 4.72 -8.17 19.48
N GLU A 45 5.08 -8.29 20.76
CA GLU A 45 6.38 -7.84 21.29
C GLU A 45 7.56 -8.64 20.71
N GLN A 46 7.31 -9.84 20.22
CA GLN A 46 8.32 -10.69 19.58
C GLN A 46 8.31 -10.59 18.06
N ILE A 47 7.42 -9.78 17.48
CA ILE A 47 7.20 -9.73 16.05
C ILE A 47 7.77 -8.45 15.45
N TYR A 48 8.62 -8.60 14.45
CA TYR A 48 8.97 -7.57 13.50
C TYR A 48 8.17 -7.78 12.22
N CYS A 49 7.68 -6.75 11.62
CA CYS A 49 6.89 -6.83 10.39
C CYS A 49 7.46 -5.91 9.32
N SER A 50 7.50 -6.40 8.08
CA SER A 50 7.83 -5.56 6.94
C SER A 50 6.87 -4.37 6.88
N ASN A 51 7.40 -3.18 6.74
CA ASN A 51 6.64 -1.93 6.81
C ASN A 51 5.54 -1.83 5.75
N TYR A 52 5.75 -2.39 4.57
CA TYR A 52 4.74 -2.38 3.49
C TYR A 52 3.51 -3.27 3.76
N LEU A 53 3.56 -4.11 4.80
CA LEU A 53 2.42 -4.92 5.26
C LEU A 53 1.60 -4.20 6.34
N LEU A 54 2.07 -3.05 6.80
CA LEU A 54 1.40 -2.24 7.81
C LEU A 54 0.46 -1.22 7.15
N PRO A 55 -0.65 -0.86 7.82
CA PRO A 55 -1.53 0.19 7.31
C PRO A 55 -0.79 1.52 7.26
N HIS A 56 -1.21 2.40 6.36
CA HIS A 56 -0.60 3.71 6.15
C HIS A 56 0.87 3.67 5.75
N TYR A 57 1.28 2.64 5.00
CA TYR A 57 2.61 2.60 4.42
C TYR A 57 2.78 3.73 3.40
N HIS A 58 3.73 4.60 3.67
CA HIS A 58 3.99 5.80 2.87
C HIS A 58 5.10 5.56 1.84
N ARG A 59 4.87 6.04 0.62
CA ARG A 59 5.89 6.09 -0.44
C ARG A 59 5.84 7.42 -1.16
N ASP A 60 7.01 7.99 -1.38
CA ASP A 60 7.18 9.08 -2.34
C ASP A 60 7.21 8.51 -3.75
N TYR A 61 6.51 9.15 -4.66
CA TYR A 61 6.57 8.79 -6.05
C TYR A 61 6.47 10.02 -6.97
N THR A 62 6.99 9.87 -8.17
CA THR A 62 6.84 10.86 -9.23
C THR A 62 6.18 10.18 -10.43
N ILE A 63 5.08 10.73 -10.88
CA ILE A 63 4.46 10.33 -12.13
C ILE A 63 4.41 11.55 -13.04
N ASP A 64 5.00 11.43 -14.22
CA ASP A 64 4.87 12.37 -15.31
C ASP A 64 4.07 11.69 -16.42
N GLY A 65 3.03 12.34 -16.90
CA GLY A 65 2.17 11.75 -17.92
C GLY A 65 1.34 12.78 -18.68
N ILE A 66 0.79 12.32 -19.78
CA ILE A 66 -0.18 13.05 -20.58
C ILE A 66 -1.53 12.43 -20.36
N ILE A 67 -2.52 13.26 -20.10
CA ILE A 67 -3.92 12.85 -20.07
C ILE A 67 -4.50 13.14 -21.45
N ASP A 68 -4.72 12.11 -22.22
CA ASP A 68 -5.23 12.24 -23.59
C ASP A 68 -6.71 12.67 -23.60
N LYS A 69 -7.48 12.21 -22.63
CA LYS A 69 -8.89 12.53 -22.50
C LYS A 69 -9.33 12.52 -21.04
N ILE A 70 -9.99 13.59 -20.64
CA ILE A 70 -10.80 13.64 -19.41
C ILE A 70 -12.24 13.83 -19.83
N GLU A 71 -13.12 13.01 -19.31
CA GLU A 71 -14.57 13.13 -19.50
C GLU A 71 -15.23 13.12 -18.12
N ILE A 72 -15.91 14.21 -17.77
CA ILE A 72 -16.57 14.37 -16.49
C ILE A 72 -18.01 14.74 -16.75
N ASP A 73 -18.93 13.92 -16.28
CA ASP A 73 -20.35 14.26 -16.27
C ASP A 73 -20.66 15.13 -15.07
N VAL A 74 -21.07 16.36 -15.34
CA VAL A 74 -21.46 17.30 -14.31
C VAL A 74 -22.97 17.27 -14.19
N ALA A 75 -23.47 16.67 -13.11
CA ALA A 75 -24.90 16.56 -12.86
C ALA A 75 -25.56 17.91 -12.62
N LYS A 76 -24.88 18.85 -12.01
CA LYS A 76 -25.35 20.21 -11.79
C LYS A 76 -24.18 21.18 -11.55
N TYR A 77 -24.20 22.32 -12.17
CA TYR A 77 -23.31 23.42 -11.86
C TYR A 77 -24.07 24.71 -11.61
N ASN A 78 -23.56 25.51 -10.70
CA ASN A 78 -24.09 26.85 -10.40
C ASN A 78 -22.94 27.85 -10.58
N TYR A 79 -23.14 28.77 -11.48
CA TYR A 79 -22.21 29.89 -11.66
C TYR A 79 -22.85 31.16 -11.11
N ASN A 80 -22.32 31.69 -10.01
CA ASN A 80 -22.68 32.95 -9.43
C ASN A 80 -21.62 33.99 -9.80
N ASN A 81 -21.92 34.84 -10.72
CA ASN A 81 -21.09 35.98 -11.05
C ASN A 81 -21.70 37.26 -10.47
N ASN A 82 -20.95 37.90 -9.58
CA ASN A 82 -21.31 39.20 -9.06
C ASN A 82 -20.91 40.35 -10.01
N THR A 83 -20.43 40.01 -11.22
CA THR A 83 -20.04 40.98 -12.23
C THR A 83 -21.28 41.67 -12.79
N GLN A 84 -21.23 42.96 -12.91
CA GLN A 84 -22.22 43.78 -13.62
C GLN A 84 -21.70 44.06 -15.02
N ASP A 85 -22.60 44.20 -15.98
CA ASP A 85 -22.22 44.72 -17.29
C ASP A 85 -21.84 46.19 -17.22
N THR A 86 -21.39 46.77 -18.32
CA THR A 86 -21.01 48.17 -18.38
C THR A 86 -22.16 49.15 -18.09
N MET A 87 -23.38 48.69 -18.09
CA MET A 87 -24.60 49.45 -17.76
C MET A 87 -25.11 49.19 -16.34
N GLY A 88 -24.38 48.38 -15.54
CA GLY A 88 -24.75 48.10 -14.16
C GLY A 88 -25.78 46.98 -13.98
N HIS A 89 -26.12 46.24 -15.03
CA HIS A 89 -27.05 45.09 -14.93
C HIS A 89 -26.31 43.90 -14.36
N LYS A 90 -26.93 43.24 -13.41
CA LYS A 90 -26.41 41.96 -12.87
C LYS A 90 -26.52 40.86 -13.93
N ILE A 91 -25.44 40.16 -14.17
CA ILE A 91 -25.47 38.95 -15.01
C ILE A 91 -26.29 37.88 -14.27
N PRO A 92 -27.30 37.29 -14.93
CA PRO A 92 -28.13 36.28 -14.29
C PRO A 92 -27.31 35.04 -13.89
N LYS A 93 -27.73 34.41 -12.81
CA LYS A 93 -27.19 33.14 -12.36
C LYS A 93 -27.32 32.06 -13.44
N LEU A 94 -26.25 31.48 -13.85
CA LEU A 94 -26.21 30.34 -14.77
C LEU A 94 -26.25 29.04 -13.98
N GLU A 95 -27.27 28.24 -14.27
CA GLU A 95 -27.40 26.87 -13.73
C GLU A 95 -27.54 25.90 -14.90
N GLY A 96 -26.90 24.75 -14.78
CA GLY A 96 -26.99 23.73 -15.81
C GLY A 96 -26.38 22.42 -15.42
N SER A 97 -26.45 21.48 -16.32
CA SER A 97 -25.75 20.22 -16.29
C SER A 97 -25.06 19.99 -17.63
N GLY A 98 -24.00 19.25 -17.67
CA GLY A 98 -23.31 18.99 -18.92
C GLY A 98 -22.10 18.07 -18.73
N THR A 99 -21.47 17.74 -19.84
CA THR A 99 -20.24 16.95 -19.88
C THR A 99 -19.08 17.90 -20.13
N PHE A 100 -18.06 17.82 -19.29
CA PHE A 100 -16.78 18.45 -19.52
C PHE A 100 -15.82 17.47 -20.18
N GLN A 101 -15.20 17.86 -21.27
CA GLN A 101 -14.15 17.09 -21.93
C GLN A 101 -12.90 17.96 -22.02
N GLY A 102 -11.76 17.35 -21.68
CA GLY A 102 -10.49 18.06 -21.72
C GLY A 102 -9.30 17.09 -21.83
N ASN A 103 -8.15 17.67 -22.11
CA ASN A 103 -6.88 16.99 -22.04
C ASN A 103 -5.90 17.85 -21.23
N GLY A 104 -4.80 17.28 -20.81
CA GLY A 104 -3.81 18.00 -20.04
C GLY A 104 -2.58 17.20 -19.72
N THR A 105 -1.62 17.85 -19.10
CA THR A 105 -0.45 17.18 -18.52
C THR A 105 -0.65 17.02 -17.02
N TYR A 106 -0.26 15.86 -16.54
CA TYR A 106 -0.27 15.52 -15.14
C TYR A 106 1.15 15.52 -14.59
N LYS A 107 1.40 16.30 -13.57
CA LYS A 107 2.70 16.31 -12.89
C LYS A 107 2.57 16.03 -11.42
N SER A 108 3.25 14.99 -11.00
CA SER A 108 3.61 14.56 -9.66
C SER A 108 2.56 14.71 -8.55
N HIS A 109 2.11 13.58 -8.06
CA HIS A 109 1.68 13.46 -6.68
C HIS A 109 2.88 13.01 -5.84
N LYS A 110 3.11 13.69 -4.76
CA LYS A 110 3.94 13.21 -3.67
C LYS A 110 3.00 12.58 -2.65
N ASP A 111 3.47 11.55 -1.96
CA ASP A 111 2.77 10.95 -0.83
C ASP A 111 1.58 10.06 -1.21
N ILE A 112 1.86 8.83 -1.58
CA ILE A 112 0.86 7.74 -1.57
C ILE A 112 0.92 7.02 -0.24
N TRP A 113 -0.25 6.85 0.35
CA TRP A 113 -0.47 6.05 1.54
C TRP A 113 -1.20 4.77 1.15
N PHE A 114 -0.62 3.63 1.49
CA PHE A 114 -1.26 2.34 1.25
C PHE A 114 -2.13 1.98 2.45
N GLU A 115 -3.40 1.76 2.21
CA GLU A 115 -4.39 1.42 3.24
C GLU A 115 -4.53 -0.07 3.47
N ASP A 116 -4.11 -0.88 2.52
CA ASP A 116 -4.15 -2.32 2.63
C ASP A 116 -3.15 -2.82 3.68
N THR A 117 -3.58 -3.81 4.43
CA THR A 117 -2.80 -4.42 5.50
C THR A 117 -3.14 -5.89 5.64
N LEU A 118 -2.39 -6.59 6.48
CA LEU A 118 -2.69 -7.97 6.84
C LEU A 118 -4.05 -8.09 7.50
N GLN A 119 -4.78 -9.13 7.12
CA GLN A 119 -6.08 -9.48 7.67
C GLN A 119 -5.99 -10.78 8.46
N LYS A 120 -6.92 -10.97 9.40
CA LYS A 120 -7.02 -12.25 10.14
C LYS A 120 -7.18 -13.42 9.18
N GLY A 121 -6.39 -14.45 9.36
CA GLY A 121 -6.37 -15.65 8.52
C GLY A 121 -5.43 -15.55 7.31
N ASP A 122 -4.82 -14.40 7.04
CA ASP A 122 -3.78 -14.30 6.02
C ASP A 122 -2.61 -15.21 6.35
N GLU A 123 -2.11 -15.92 5.36
CA GLU A 123 -0.88 -16.70 5.48
C GLU A 123 0.34 -15.82 5.24
N VAL A 124 1.34 -15.94 6.09
CA VAL A 124 2.56 -15.16 6.06
C VAL A 124 3.80 -16.04 6.13
N LEU A 125 4.83 -15.60 5.44
CA LEU A 125 6.16 -16.17 5.56
C LEU A 125 6.90 -15.47 6.70
N VAL A 126 7.40 -16.25 7.64
CA VAL A 126 8.04 -15.75 8.85
C VAL A 126 9.43 -16.32 8.97
N LEU A 127 10.39 -15.45 9.22
CA LEU A 127 11.77 -15.80 9.55
C LEU A 127 11.92 -15.80 11.08
N VAL A 128 12.38 -16.92 11.63
CA VAL A 128 12.61 -17.05 13.08
C VAL A 128 14.07 -16.74 13.38
N LEU A 129 14.29 -15.72 14.18
CA LEU A 129 15.62 -15.25 14.61
C LEU A 129 15.72 -15.33 16.14
N GLY A 130 16.10 -16.49 16.66
CA GLY A 130 16.15 -16.72 18.11
C GLY A 130 14.76 -16.58 18.74
N VAL A 131 14.58 -15.53 19.54
CA VAL A 131 13.30 -15.24 20.21
C VAL A 131 12.38 -14.29 19.41
N HIS A 132 12.87 -13.81 18.26
CA HIS A 132 12.16 -12.86 17.41
C HIS A 132 11.62 -13.52 16.15
N TYR A 133 10.50 -13.03 15.69
CA TYR A 133 9.81 -13.48 14.50
C TYR A 133 9.67 -12.32 13.52
N VAL A 134 10.16 -12.50 12.32
CA VAL A 134 10.12 -11.45 11.28
C VAL A 134 9.11 -11.85 10.22
N VAL A 135 7.99 -11.17 10.18
CA VAL A 135 6.99 -11.33 9.12
C VAL A 135 7.49 -10.63 7.85
N VAL A 136 7.89 -11.44 6.88
CA VAL A 136 8.56 -10.97 5.67
C VAL A 136 7.55 -10.58 4.60
N THR A 137 6.56 -11.44 4.35
CA THR A 137 5.58 -11.22 3.30
C THR A 137 4.32 -12.02 3.52
N LYS A 138 3.22 -11.54 2.94
CA LYS A 138 2.00 -12.33 2.77
C LYS A 138 2.22 -13.33 1.63
N ILE A 139 1.75 -14.54 1.82
CA ILE A 139 1.79 -15.60 0.80
C ILE A 139 0.39 -16.04 0.44
N VAL A 140 0.21 -16.48 -0.80
CA VAL A 140 -1.08 -16.94 -1.32
C VAL A 140 -0.86 -18.26 -2.05
N LYS A 141 -1.68 -19.25 -1.74
CA LYS A 141 -1.64 -20.54 -2.44
C LYS A 141 -2.21 -20.39 -3.85
N MET A 142 -1.48 -20.88 -4.83
CA MET A 142 -1.92 -20.89 -6.22
C MET A 142 -2.67 -22.19 -6.57
N PRO A 143 -3.69 -22.17 -7.46
CA PRO A 143 -4.35 -21.00 -8.04
C PRO A 143 -5.15 -20.24 -6.99
N SER A 144 -5.15 -18.92 -7.07
CA SER A 144 -5.85 -18.07 -6.12
C SER A 144 -6.88 -17.18 -6.82
N GLY A 145 -8.11 -17.19 -6.31
CA GLY A 145 -9.13 -16.23 -6.71
C GLY A 145 -8.86 -14.79 -6.21
N ALA A 146 -7.79 -14.59 -5.42
CA ALA A 146 -7.41 -13.28 -4.91
C ALA A 146 -6.71 -12.41 -5.97
N ILE A 147 -6.21 -13.00 -7.06
CA ILE A 147 -5.62 -12.26 -8.18
C ILE A 147 -6.75 -11.91 -9.14
N LYS A 148 -7.26 -10.70 -9.04
CA LYS A 148 -8.26 -10.17 -9.97
C LYS A 148 -7.55 -9.43 -11.10
N GLY A 149 -7.98 -9.68 -12.34
CA GLY A 149 -7.53 -8.91 -13.50
C GLY A 149 -6.28 -9.43 -14.21
N VAL A 150 -5.94 -10.66 -13.99
CA VAL A 150 -4.91 -11.34 -14.78
C VAL A 150 -5.56 -12.26 -15.81
#